data_8a038fe3fce92737236119e7d296cbf8
#
_entry.id   8a038fe3fce92737236119e7d296cbf8
#
_cell.length_a   1.000
_cell.length_b   1.000
_cell.length_c   1.000
_cell.angle_alpha   90.00
_cell.angle_beta   90.00
_cell.angle_gamma   90.00
#
_symmetry.space_group_name_H-M   'P 1'
#
loop_
_entity.id
_entity.type
_entity.pdbx_description
1 polymer ?
#
loop_
_entity_poly.entity_id
_entity_poly.type
_entity_poly.pdbx_seq_one_letter_code
_entity_poly.pdbx_strand_id
1 'polypeptide(L)'
;MVACNVLTIPEAIDAVDTGTIILLFGMMIVVANLRLSRFFALVTQWVVRRAHRPLILLASIVVVSGIFSAFFVNDTMCLVLTPLVLDITTHLRRNPVPYLLAVAMASNVGSVATITGNPQNMLIGSFSGIHYRAFAAALAPVALAGLFVVVGLIAWIYRREFFSSAPRVEVEPPPVRVHRALAWKSTLVSAAMIVFFFAGWPVAKVALVAGAVLLVTRRVKPERIYAEIDWSLLVLFIGLFIVVSGVEKTSLSSDLFAIAYRLHLERPGVMSAFAAVLSNVVSNVPAVLVFRPFISHLPNPQHAWLTLAMSSTLAGNLTVLGSVANLIVLQRARHQVRIGFWEYARVGILVTVLTIAIGVFWLR
;
A
#
# COMPACT_ATOMS: atom_id res chain seq x y z
N MET A 1 26.09 -2.04 12.36
CA MET A 1 26.86 -1.04 11.62
C MET A 1 27.75 -0.22 12.55
N VAL A 2 27.19 0.45 13.58
CA VAL A 2 27.99 1.24 14.55
C VAL A 2 28.92 0.34 15.37
N ALA A 3 28.43 -0.77 15.95
CA ALA A 3 29.24 -1.71 16.72
C ALA A 3 30.37 -2.38 15.89
N CYS A 4 30.25 -2.42 14.57
CA CYS A 4 31.27 -2.96 13.66
C CYS A 4 32.18 -1.86 13.09
N ASN A 5 32.16 -0.63 13.61
CA ASN A 5 32.90 0.53 13.12
C ASN A 5 32.76 0.86 11.62
N VAL A 6 31.65 0.46 11.02
CA VAL A 6 31.30 0.81 9.61
C VAL A 6 30.75 2.22 9.53
N LEU A 7 29.97 2.62 10.54
CA LEU A 7 29.41 3.97 10.67
C LEU A 7 29.74 4.53 12.06
N THR A 8 29.99 5.82 12.13
CA THR A 8 30.00 6.58 13.39
C THR A 8 28.56 6.89 13.83
N ILE A 9 28.36 7.25 15.12
CA ILE A 9 27.03 7.63 15.62
C ILE A 9 26.43 8.82 14.85
N PRO A 10 27.18 9.93 14.60
CA PRO A 10 26.67 11.03 13.78
C PRO A 10 26.22 10.58 12.40
N GLU A 11 27.02 9.77 11.70
CA GLU A 11 26.68 9.25 10.37
C GLU A 11 25.46 8.35 10.40
N ALA A 12 25.24 7.55 11.44
CA ALA A 12 24.07 6.73 11.60
C ALA A 12 22.80 7.60 11.81
N ILE A 13 22.91 8.73 12.49
CA ILE A 13 21.82 9.70 12.66
C ILE A 13 21.50 10.39 11.34
N ASP A 14 22.52 10.86 10.62
CA ASP A 14 22.39 11.56 9.33
C ASP A 14 21.86 10.63 8.23
N ALA A 15 22.06 9.32 8.35
CA ALA A 15 21.52 8.33 7.41
C ALA A 15 20.00 8.25 7.45
N VAL A 16 19.35 8.64 8.56
CA VAL A 16 17.90 8.52 8.71
C VAL A 16 17.17 9.60 7.90
N ASP A 17 16.39 9.17 6.91
CA ASP A 17 15.50 10.08 6.18
C ASP A 17 14.33 10.53 7.07
N THR A 18 14.54 11.67 7.73
CA THR A 18 13.56 12.27 8.64
C THR A 18 12.27 12.66 7.92
N GLY A 19 12.33 13.00 6.63
CA GLY A 19 11.16 13.32 5.81
C GLY A 19 10.21 12.15 5.70
N THR A 20 10.72 10.97 5.38
CA THR A 20 9.93 9.73 5.33
C THR A 20 9.35 9.35 6.69
N ILE A 21 10.13 9.44 7.76
CA ILE A 21 9.65 9.13 9.13
C ILE A 21 8.50 10.07 9.53
N ILE A 22 8.64 11.38 9.28
CA ILE A 22 7.61 12.38 9.56
C ILE A 22 6.35 12.12 8.71
N LEU A 23 6.51 11.78 7.43
CA LEU A 23 5.39 11.45 6.55
C LEU A 23 4.64 10.24 7.04
N LEU A 24 5.33 9.13 7.34
CA LEU A 24 4.74 7.91 7.90
C LEU A 24 3.98 8.21 9.19
N PHE A 25 4.61 8.90 10.13
CA PHE A 25 4.00 9.24 11.41
C PHE A 25 2.75 10.10 11.25
N GLY A 26 2.81 11.17 10.45
CA GLY A 26 1.68 12.03 10.15
C GLY A 26 0.52 11.28 9.51
N MET A 27 0.81 10.44 8.52
CA MET A 27 -0.19 9.58 7.85
C MET A 27 -0.85 8.60 8.83
N MET A 28 -0.08 7.96 9.72
CA MET A 28 -0.63 7.06 10.74
C MET A 28 -1.61 7.78 11.67
N ILE A 29 -1.32 9.01 12.11
CA ILE A 29 -2.24 9.81 12.93
C ILE A 29 -3.53 10.12 12.18
N VAL A 30 -3.44 10.51 10.91
CA VAL A 30 -4.62 10.82 10.07
C VAL A 30 -5.50 9.58 9.92
N VAL A 31 -4.90 8.45 9.58
CA VAL A 31 -5.63 7.18 9.39
C VAL A 31 -6.21 6.65 10.70
N ALA A 32 -5.49 6.78 11.83
CA ALA A 32 -6.00 6.43 13.15
C ALA A 32 -7.28 7.20 13.50
N ASN A 33 -7.31 8.51 13.21
CA ASN A 33 -8.51 9.33 13.43
C ASN A 33 -9.69 8.91 12.54
N LEU A 34 -9.44 8.65 11.24
CA LEU A 34 -10.47 8.11 10.34
C LEU A 34 -11.01 6.77 10.82
N ARG A 35 -10.13 5.87 11.30
CA ARG A 35 -10.50 4.56 11.85
C ARG A 35 -11.34 4.70 13.12
N LEU A 36 -10.88 5.49 14.09
CA LEU A 36 -11.57 5.71 15.36
C LEU A 36 -12.92 6.41 15.18
N SER A 37 -13.09 7.23 14.14
CA SER A 37 -14.37 7.85 13.77
C SER A 37 -15.38 6.87 13.17
N ARG A 38 -14.94 5.65 12.80
CA ARG A 38 -15.71 4.65 12.02
C ARG A 38 -16.09 5.13 10.61
N PHE A 39 -15.31 6.03 10.02
CA PHE A 39 -15.53 6.52 8.66
C PHE A 39 -15.59 5.37 7.63
N PHE A 40 -14.65 4.43 7.71
CA PHE A 40 -14.60 3.29 6.78
C PHE A 40 -15.84 2.39 6.88
N ALA A 41 -16.39 2.22 8.09
CA ALA A 41 -17.63 1.46 8.28
C ALA A 41 -18.83 2.16 7.61
N LEU A 42 -18.88 3.50 7.58
CA LEU A 42 -19.90 4.24 6.82
C LEU A 42 -19.80 3.97 5.33
N VAL A 43 -18.59 4.07 4.77
CA VAL A 43 -18.36 3.82 3.34
C VAL A 43 -18.75 2.39 2.99
N THR A 44 -18.35 1.42 3.83
CA THR A 44 -18.69 0.01 3.63
C THR A 44 -20.20 -0.23 3.67
N GLN A 45 -20.91 0.38 4.61
CA GLN A 45 -22.38 0.32 4.69
C GLN A 45 -23.05 0.89 3.43
N TRP A 46 -22.54 2.01 2.93
CA TRP A 46 -23.02 2.61 1.68
C TRP A 46 -22.82 1.69 0.46
N VAL A 47 -21.67 0.99 0.40
CA VAL A 47 -21.38 -0.02 -0.63
C VAL A 47 -22.38 -1.17 -0.56
N VAL A 48 -22.61 -1.75 0.62
CA VAL A 48 -23.52 -2.88 0.80
C VAL A 48 -24.94 -2.54 0.36
N ARG A 49 -25.45 -1.37 0.74
CA ARG A 49 -26.79 -0.93 0.35
C ARG A 49 -26.99 -0.80 -1.17
N ARG A 50 -25.91 -0.63 -1.94
CA ARG A 50 -25.95 -0.50 -3.41
C ARG A 50 -25.57 -1.78 -4.16
N ALA A 51 -24.87 -2.67 -3.50
CA ALA A 51 -24.32 -3.88 -4.10
C ALA A 51 -25.33 -5.05 -4.06
N HIS A 52 -26.42 -4.94 -4.82
CA HIS A 52 -27.46 -5.99 -4.92
C HIS A 52 -26.98 -7.25 -5.68
N ARG A 53 -25.86 -7.19 -6.39
CA ARG A 53 -25.29 -8.32 -7.16
C ARG A 53 -23.88 -8.63 -6.65
N PRO A 54 -23.47 -9.91 -6.56
CA PRO A 54 -22.13 -10.30 -6.08
C PRO A 54 -20.99 -9.63 -6.83
N LEU A 55 -21.12 -9.49 -8.16
CA LEU A 55 -20.09 -8.84 -8.98
C LEU A 55 -19.99 -7.33 -8.68
N ILE A 56 -21.10 -6.65 -8.40
CA ILE A 56 -21.09 -5.24 -8.00
C ILE A 56 -20.45 -5.09 -6.63
N LEU A 57 -20.70 -6.03 -5.70
CA LEU A 57 -20.04 -6.06 -4.41
C LEU A 57 -18.54 -6.24 -4.56
N LEU A 58 -18.08 -7.18 -5.38
CA LEU A 58 -16.65 -7.35 -5.69
C LEU A 58 -16.03 -6.08 -6.24
N ALA A 59 -16.63 -5.51 -7.30
CA ALA A 59 -16.12 -4.29 -7.92
C ALA A 59 -16.07 -3.11 -6.93
N SER A 60 -17.09 -2.97 -6.08
CA SER A 60 -17.13 -1.93 -5.05
C SER A 60 -16.05 -2.12 -3.99
N ILE A 61 -15.79 -3.35 -3.54
CA ILE A 61 -14.71 -3.67 -2.60
C ILE A 61 -13.36 -3.35 -3.25
N VAL A 62 -13.13 -3.74 -4.50
CA VAL A 62 -11.89 -3.44 -5.23
C VAL A 62 -11.67 -1.93 -5.37
N VAL A 63 -12.69 -1.18 -5.76
CA VAL A 63 -12.61 0.28 -5.93
C VAL A 63 -12.34 0.96 -4.59
N VAL A 64 -13.07 0.60 -3.54
CA VAL A 64 -12.89 1.18 -2.20
C VAL A 64 -11.50 0.84 -1.65
N SER A 65 -11.08 -0.42 -1.74
CA SER A 65 -9.74 -0.84 -1.29
C SER A 65 -8.64 -0.12 -2.08
N GLY A 66 -8.79 -0.03 -3.40
CA GLY A 66 -7.81 0.64 -4.26
C GLY A 66 -7.70 2.14 -3.99
N ILE A 67 -8.82 2.86 -3.94
CA ILE A 67 -8.83 4.30 -3.69
C ILE A 67 -8.27 4.63 -2.31
N PHE A 68 -8.73 3.94 -1.28
CA PHE A 68 -8.23 4.22 0.07
C PHE A 68 -6.76 3.86 0.22
N SER A 69 -6.30 2.77 -0.37
CA SER A 69 -4.88 2.41 -0.35
C SER A 69 -4.00 3.36 -1.15
N ALA A 70 -4.54 4.02 -2.17
CA ALA A 70 -3.80 5.06 -2.88
C ALA A 70 -3.44 6.24 -1.97
N PHE A 71 -4.28 6.58 -0.99
CA PHE A 71 -4.09 7.78 -0.16
C PHE A 71 -3.75 7.49 1.30
N PHE A 72 -4.03 6.30 1.83
CA PHE A 72 -4.00 6.02 3.26
C PHE A 72 -3.23 4.76 3.66
N VAL A 73 -2.12 4.48 3.06
CA VAL A 73 -1.24 3.34 3.36
C VAL A 73 -1.96 1.97 3.31
N ASN A 74 -1.60 1.17 2.34
CA ASN A 74 -2.25 -0.12 2.01
C ASN A 74 -2.41 -1.08 3.20
N ASP A 75 -1.40 -1.21 4.06
CA ASP A 75 -1.42 -2.12 5.21
C ASP A 75 -2.53 -1.76 6.19
N THR A 76 -2.67 -0.46 6.48
CA THR A 76 -3.73 0.04 7.36
C THR A 76 -5.12 -0.17 6.73
N MET A 77 -5.22 -0.02 5.40
CA MET A 77 -6.49 -0.28 4.73
C MET A 77 -6.88 -1.75 4.79
N CYS A 78 -5.95 -2.68 4.62
CA CYS A 78 -6.19 -4.11 4.81
C CYS A 78 -6.62 -4.43 6.24
N LEU A 79 -5.98 -3.81 7.24
CA LEU A 79 -6.34 -3.97 8.66
C LEU A 79 -7.80 -3.56 8.95
N VAL A 80 -8.27 -2.49 8.30
CA VAL A 80 -9.61 -1.92 8.52
C VAL A 80 -10.67 -2.62 7.67
N LEU A 81 -10.40 -2.86 6.39
CA LEU A 81 -11.39 -3.38 5.46
C LEU A 81 -11.65 -4.88 5.62
N THR A 82 -10.64 -5.65 6.05
CA THR A 82 -10.81 -7.11 6.22
C THR A 82 -11.95 -7.49 7.14
N PRO A 83 -12.03 -7.01 8.41
CA PRO A 83 -13.15 -7.36 9.28
C PRO A 83 -14.50 -6.86 8.74
N LEU A 84 -14.53 -5.71 8.06
CA LEU A 84 -15.75 -5.19 7.46
C LEU A 84 -16.25 -6.07 6.31
N VAL A 85 -15.33 -6.56 5.47
CA VAL A 85 -15.67 -7.46 4.35
C VAL A 85 -16.07 -8.83 4.87
N LEU A 86 -15.42 -9.35 5.91
CA LEU A 86 -15.84 -10.60 6.58
C LEU A 86 -17.28 -10.48 7.11
N ASP A 87 -17.58 -9.41 7.81
CA ASP A 87 -18.91 -9.15 8.36
C ASP A 87 -19.97 -9.10 7.26
N ILE A 88 -19.71 -8.36 6.17
CA ILE A 88 -20.60 -8.29 5.01
C ILE A 88 -20.83 -9.66 4.40
N THR A 89 -19.77 -10.39 4.10
CA THR A 89 -19.87 -11.68 3.40
C THR A 89 -20.59 -12.73 4.25
N THR A 90 -20.38 -12.69 5.56
CA THR A 90 -21.09 -13.52 6.52
C THR A 90 -22.60 -13.21 6.53
N HIS A 91 -22.97 -11.92 6.66
CA HIS A 91 -24.38 -11.49 6.66
C HIS A 91 -25.07 -11.84 5.33
N LEU A 92 -24.38 -11.67 4.20
CA LEU A 92 -24.89 -12.02 2.87
C LEU A 92 -24.81 -13.51 2.55
N ARG A 93 -24.32 -14.36 3.48
CA ARG A 93 -24.08 -15.80 3.28
C ARG A 93 -23.28 -16.11 1.99
N ARG A 94 -22.22 -15.31 1.75
CA ARG A 94 -21.34 -15.44 0.59
C ARG A 94 -20.01 -16.07 0.98
N ASN A 95 -19.31 -16.66 0.01
CA ASN A 95 -17.94 -17.13 0.21
C ASN A 95 -17.00 -15.92 0.45
N PRO A 96 -16.38 -15.76 1.63
CA PRO A 96 -15.54 -14.59 1.92
C PRO A 96 -14.22 -14.59 1.14
N VAL A 97 -13.72 -15.76 0.69
CA VAL A 97 -12.38 -15.88 0.10
C VAL A 97 -12.14 -14.93 -1.07
N PRO A 98 -12.97 -14.89 -2.15
CA PRO A 98 -12.73 -14.01 -3.29
C PRO A 98 -12.75 -12.52 -2.91
N TYR A 99 -13.58 -12.13 -1.96
CA TYR A 99 -13.66 -10.74 -1.50
C TYR A 99 -12.46 -10.32 -0.63
N LEU A 100 -11.92 -11.25 0.16
CA LEU A 100 -10.70 -11.03 0.94
C LEU A 100 -9.46 -10.94 0.04
N LEU A 101 -9.37 -11.82 -0.97
CA LEU A 101 -8.34 -11.70 -2.01
C LEU A 101 -8.43 -10.36 -2.75
N ALA A 102 -9.67 -9.90 -3.01
CA ALA A 102 -9.90 -8.59 -3.61
C ALA A 102 -9.38 -7.45 -2.72
N VAL A 103 -9.62 -7.48 -1.41
CA VAL A 103 -9.07 -6.49 -0.46
C VAL A 103 -7.55 -6.47 -0.53
N ALA A 104 -6.89 -7.62 -0.40
CA ALA A 104 -5.42 -7.71 -0.39
C ALA A 104 -4.82 -7.20 -1.72
N MET A 105 -5.30 -7.73 -2.85
CA MET A 105 -4.72 -7.43 -4.16
C MET A 105 -5.05 -6.02 -4.64
N ALA A 106 -6.29 -5.56 -4.45
CA ALA A 106 -6.67 -4.20 -4.81
C ALA A 106 -5.99 -3.14 -3.93
N SER A 107 -5.71 -3.46 -2.67
CA SER A 107 -4.95 -2.60 -1.78
C SER A 107 -3.52 -2.38 -2.29
N ASN A 108 -2.81 -3.45 -2.66
CA ASN A 108 -1.48 -3.34 -3.24
C ASN A 108 -1.52 -2.61 -4.60
N VAL A 109 -2.44 -2.98 -5.50
CA VAL A 109 -2.56 -2.34 -6.82
C VAL A 109 -2.90 -0.85 -6.69
N GLY A 110 -3.88 -0.50 -5.85
CA GLY A 110 -4.28 0.89 -5.65
C GLY A 110 -3.16 1.75 -5.07
N SER A 111 -2.38 1.19 -4.16
CA SER A 111 -1.27 1.89 -3.52
C SER A 111 -0.14 2.29 -4.46
N VAL A 112 -0.06 1.69 -5.65
CA VAL A 112 0.89 2.09 -6.71
C VAL A 112 0.65 3.53 -7.16
N ALA A 113 -0.61 3.99 -7.13
CA ALA A 113 -1.04 5.23 -7.75
C ALA A 113 -0.36 6.49 -7.20
N THR A 114 0.07 6.49 -5.93
CA THR A 114 0.57 7.70 -5.29
C THR A 114 1.76 7.43 -4.36
N ILE A 115 2.46 8.51 -3.99
CA ILE A 115 3.57 8.46 -3.03
C ILE A 115 3.09 7.97 -1.66
N THR A 116 1.89 8.35 -1.22
CA THR A 116 1.37 8.01 0.11
C THR A 116 0.68 6.65 0.18
N GLY A 117 0.62 5.91 -0.93
CA GLY A 117 -0.07 4.63 -1.02
C GLY A 117 0.57 3.52 -0.19
N ASN A 118 1.88 3.53 -0.07
CA ASN A 118 2.63 2.55 0.73
C ASN A 118 3.99 3.10 1.16
N PRO A 119 4.65 2.46 2.15
CA PRO A 119 5.92 2.95 2.68
C PRO A 119 7.06 3.01 1.65
N GLN A 120 7.16 2.05 0.73
CA GLN A 120 8.20 2.07 -0.29
C GLN A 120 8.05 3.23 -1.28
N ASN A 121 6.81 3.60 -1.64
CA ASN A 121 6.55 4.77 -2.47
C ASN A 121 6.89 6.08 -1.75
N MET A 122 6.67 6.13 -0.43
CA MET A 122 7.07 7.29 0.40
C MET A 122 8.59 7.48 0.36
N LEU A 123 9.36 6.38 0.48
CA LEU A 123 10.81 6.39 0.32
C LEU A 123 11.23 6.88 -1.06
N ILE A 124 10.64 6.31 -2.11
CA ILE A 124 10.93 6.69 -3.49
C ILE A 124 10.59 8.16 -3.70
N GLY A 125 9.47 8.64 -3.18
CA GLY A 125 9.09 10.05 -3.25
C GLY A 125 10.11 10.97 -2.58
N SER A 126 10.67 10.56 -1.44
CA SER A 126 11.73 11.31 -0.74
C SER A 126 13.04 11.31 -1.53
N PHE A 127 13.48 10.15 -2.03
CA PHE A 127 14.77 10.03 -2.72
C PHE A 127 14.77 10.59 -4.13
N SER A 128 13.67 10.43 -4.87
CA SER A 128 13.58 10.85 -6.27
C SER A 128 13.31 12.32 -6.46
N GLY A 129 12.76 13.00 -5.46
CA GLY A 129 12.26 14.36 -5.59
C GLY A 129 11.09 14.53 -6.58
N ILE A 130 10.48 13.42 -7.04
CA ILE A 130 9.35 13.46 -7.97
C ILE A 130 8.14 14.11 -7.28
N HIS A 131 7.57 15.12 -7.91
CA HIS A 131 6.38 15.78 -7.39
C HIS A 131 5.21 14.83 -7.30
N TYR A 132 4.41 14.92 -6.24
CA TYR A 132 3.26 14.05 -5.98
C TYR A 132 2.33 13.90 -7.20
N ARG A 133 2.02 15.03 -7.86
CA ARG A 133 1.20 15.07 -9.07
C ARG A 133 1.83 14.31 -10.24
N ALA A 134 3.14 14.46 -10.46
CA ALA A 134 3.85 13.78 -11.55
C ALA A 134 3.89 12.27 -11.30
N PHE A 135 4.17 11.86 -10.05
CA PHE A 135 4.13 10.45 -9.64
C PHE A 135 2.73 9.85 -9.87
N ALA A 136 1.69 10.54 -9.41
CA ALA A 136 0.31 10.07 -9.58
C ALA A 136 -0.11 10.03 -11.06
N ALA A 137 0.26 11.04 -11.88
CA ALA A 137 -0.04 11.05 -13.30
C ALA A 137 0.61 9.87 -14.05
N ALA A 138 1.82 9.48 -13.65
CA ALA A 138 2.53 8.35 -14.26
C ALA A 138 1.93 6.99 -13.85
N LEU A 139 1.57 6.81 -12.57
CA LEU A 139 1.26 5.48 -12.03
C LEU A 139 -0.24 5.23 -11.75
N ALA A 140 -1.08 6.28 -11.62
CA ALA A 140 -2.52 6.08 -11.44
C ALA A 140 -3.19 5.33 -12.61
N PRO A 141 -2.81 5.55 -13.90
CA PRO A 141 -3.37 4.75 -14.99
C PRO A 141 -3.03 3.26 -14.87
N VAL A 142 -1.80 2.91 -14.43
CA VAL A 142 -1.38 1.54 -14.19
C VAL A 142 -2.19 0.91 -13.05
N ALA A 143 -2.36 1.65 -11.95
CA ALA A 143 -3.18 1.21 -10.83
C ALA A 143 -4.64 0.99 -11.26
N LEU A 144 -5.23 1.92 -12.00
CA LEU A 144 -6.60 1.81 -12.50
C LEU A 144 -6.79 0.57 -13.40
N ALA A 145 -5.91 0.37 -14.38
CA ALA A 145 -5.93 -0.83 -15.22
C ALA A 145 -5.76 -2.10 -14.39
N GLY A 146 -4.86 -2.07 -13.40
CA GLY A 146 -4.63 -3.18 -12.48
C GLY A 146 -5.87 -3.51 -11.62
N LEU A 147 -6.65 -2.53 -11.18
CA LEU A 147 -7.90 -2.78 -10.46
C LEU A 147 -8.94 -3.51 -11.35
N PHE A 148 -9.02 -3.17 -12.63
CA PHE A 148 -9.86 -3.92 -13.58
C PHE A 148 -9.37 -5.36 -13.76
N VAL A 149 -8.04 -5.58 -13.83
CA VAL A 149 -7.45 -6.93 -13.87
C VAL A 149 -7.84 -7.72 -12.61
N VAL A 150 -7.77 -7.11 -11.42
CA VAL A 150 -8.17 -7.77 -10.15
C VAL A 150 -9.63 -8.20 -10.19
N VAL A 151 -10.55 -7.31 -10.58
CA VAL A 151 -11.98 -7.65 -10.70
C VAL A 151 -12.19 -8.78 -11.70
N GLY A 152 -11.61 -8.67 -12.90
CA GLY A 152 -11.78 -9.65 -13.98
C GLY A 152 -11.26 -11.03 -13.61
N LEU A 153 -10.04 -11.11 -13.06
CA LEU A 153 -9.43 -12.38 -12.69
C LEU A 153 -10.15 -13.06 -11.52
N ILE A 154 -10.52 -12.31 -10.49
CA ILE A 154 -11.26 -12.88 -9.35
C ILE A 154 -12.64 -13.36 -9.81
N ALA A 155 -13.35 -12.55 -10.61
CA ALA A 155 -14.65 -12.94 -11.14
C ALA A 155 -14.56 -14.19 -12.05
N TRP A 156 -13.50 -14.32 -12.85
CA TRP A 156 -13.28 -15.48 -13.72
C TRP A 156 -12.92 -16.75 -12.93
N ILE A 157 -11.98 -16.64 -11.97
CA ILE A 157 -11.52 -17.79 -11.18
C ILE A 157 -12.63 -18.30 -10.25
N TYR A 158 -13.39 -17.39 -9.64
CA TYR A 158 -14.50 -17.72 -8.74
C TYR A 158 -15.87 -17.56 -9.43
N ARG A 159 -15.96 -17.88 -10.72
CA ARG A 159 -17.17 -17.67 -11.54
C ARG A 159 -18.47 -18.26 -10.95
N ARG A 160 -18.36 -19.34 -10.17
CA ARG A 160 -19.51 -19.94 -9.48
C ARG A 160 -20.10 -19.02 -8.42
N GLU A 161 -19.28 -18.18 -7.76
CA GLU A 161 -19.73 -17.20 -6.76
C GLU A 161 -20.45 -16.00 -7.43
N PHE A 162 -19.97 -15.58 -8.61
CA PHE A 162 -20.41 -14.31 -9.20
C PHE A 162 -21.49 -14.47 -10.28
N PHE A 163 -21.59 -15.63 -10.93
CA PHE A 163 -22.47 -15.86 -12.07
C PHE A 163 -23.50 -16.99 -11.84
N SER A 164 -23.56 -17.60 -10.65
CA SER A 164 -24.63 -18.51 -10.29
C SER A 164 -25.90 -17.75 -9.91
N SER A 165 -27.07 -18.36 -10.19
CA SER A 165 -28.38 -17.79 -9.90
C SER A 165 -28.76 -17.91 -8.40
N ALA A 166 -27.80 -17.65 -7.49
CA ALA A 166 -28.08 -17.68 -6.06
C ALA A 166 -29.10 -16.60 -5.67
N PRO A 167 -30.06 -16.88 -4.78
CA PRO A 167 -31.09 -15.96 -4.39
C PRO A 167 -30.48 -14.68 -3.79
N ARG A 168 -31.12 -13.54 -4.12
CA ARG A 168 -30.79 -12.25 -3.51
C ARG A 168 -31.18 -12.31 -2.03
N VAL A 169 -30.19 -12.24 -1.17
CA VAL A 169 -30.45 -12.05 0.26
C VAL A 169 -30.45 -10.54 0.52
N GLU A 170 -31.64 -9.97 0.64
CA GLU A 170 -31.78 -8.60 1.14
C GLU A 170 -31.49 -8.61 2.64
N VAL A 171 -30.31 -8.19 3.02
CA VAL A 171 -29.96 -8.01 4.43
C VAL A 171 -29.73 -6.53 4.65
N GLU A 172 -30.51 -5.93 5.52
CA GLU A 172 -30.18 -4.60 6.02
C GLU A 172 -28.92 -4.67 6.88
N PRO A 173 -27.86 -3.96 6.51
CA PRO A 173 -26.65 -3.93 7.32
C PRO A 173 -26.96 -3.30 8.70
N PRO A 174 -26.42 -3.85 9.79
CA PRO A 174 -26.65 -3.33 11.12
C PRO A 174 -26.28 -1.84 11.23
N PRO A 175 -27.02 -1.05 11.98
CA PRO A 175 -26.77 0.39 12.12
C PRO A 175 -25.39 0.63 12.74
N VAL A 176 -24.53 1.35 12.06
CA VAL A 176 -23.19 1.71 12.57
C VAL A 176 -23.30 2.99 13.40
N ARG A 177 -22.92 2.89 14.69
CA ARG A 177 -22.78 4.08 15.54
C ARG A 177 -21.50 4.82 15.15
N VAL A 178 -21.65 5.97 14.55
CA VAL A 178 -20.56 6.81 14.04
C VAL A 178 -20.39 8.05 14.90
N HIS A 179 -19.17 8.40 15.21
CA HIS A 179 -18.84 9.69 15.82
C HIS A 179 -18.85 10.80 14.74
N ARG A 180 -20.07 11.26 14.36
CA ARG A 180 -20.27 12.18 13.22
C ARG A 180 -19.31 13.37 13.19
N ALA A 181 -19.12 14.03 14.35
CA ALA A 181 -18.26 15.21 14.41
C ALA A 181 -16.77 14.88 14.19
N LEU A 182 -16.29 13.72 14.67
CA LEU A 182 -14.94 13.25 14.42
C LEU A 182 -14.78 12.79 12.96
N ALA A 183 -15.76 12.05 12.44
CA ALA A 183 -15.74 11.57 11.06
C ALA A 183 -15.70 12.75 10.08
N TRP A 184 -16.55 13.75 10.27
CA TRP A 184 -16.56 14.94 9.41
C TRP A 184 -15.24 15.70 9.46
N LYS A 185 -14.72 15.94 10.67
CA LYS A 185 -13.44 16.61 10.84
C LYS A 185 -12.29 15.83 10.17
N SER A 186 -12.20 14.52 10.47
CA SER A 186 -11.10 13.69 9.91
C SER A 186 -11.19 13.63 8.38
N THR A 187 -12.40 13.52 7.83
CA THR A 187 -12.61 13.54 6.37
C THR A 187 -12.20 14.87 5.76
N LEU A 188 -12.60 16.01 6.37
CA LEU A 188 -12.25 17.33 5.86
C LEU A 188 -10.72 17.56 5.90
N VAL A 189 -10.07 17.22 7.01
CA VAL A 189 -8.61 17.35 7.15
C VAL A 189 -7.89 16.43 6.15
N SER A 190 -8.36 15.19 5.98
CA SER A 190 -7.78 14.28 4.99
C SER A 190 -7.97 14.77 3.55
N ALA A 191 -9.14 15.31 3.22
CA ALA A 191 -9.40 15.88 1.90
C ALA A 191 -8.51 17.10 1.63
N ALA A 192 -8.39 18.01 2.61
CA ALA A 192 -7.48 19.15 2.52
C ALA A 192 -6.01 18.70 2.35
N MET A 193 -5.56 17.71 3.13
CA MET A 193 -4.22 17.13 3.02
C MET A 193 -3.96 16.61 1.59
N ILE A 194 -4.88 15.86 1.00
CA ILE A 194 -4.76 15.36 -0.36
C ILE A 194 -4.68 16.50 -1.37
N VAL A 195 -5.52 17.53 -1.23
CA VAL A 195 -5.49 18.72 -2.10
C VAL A 195 -4.11 19.40 -2.02
N PHE A 196 -3.54 19.59 -0.83
CA PHE A 196 -2.21 20.17 -0.68
C PHE A 196 -1.09 19.29 -1.28
N PHE A 197 -1.20 17.96 -1.23
CA PHE A 197 -0.27 17.07 -1.93
C PHE A 197 -0.28 17.31 -3.44
N PHE A 198 -1.47 17.39 -4.05
CA PHE A 198 -1.61 17.69 -5.48
C PHE A 198 -1.24 19.12 -5.84
N ALA A 199 -1.35 20.06 -4.92
CA ALA A 199 -0.90 21.43 -5.08
C ALA A 199 0.64 21.59 -5.05
N GLY A 200 1.38 20.50 -4.75
CA GLY A 200 2.84 20.49 -4.77
C GLY A 200 3.49 20.90 -3.45
N TRP A 201 2.73 20.94 -2.34
CA TRP A 201 3.29 21.22 -1.02
C TRP A 201 4.10 20.00 -0.52
N PRO A 202 5.15 20.24 0.32
CA PRO A 202 5.98 19.15 0.86
C PRO A 202 5.15 18.14 1.65
N VAL A 203 5.06 16.90 1.14
CA VAL A 203 4.16 15.85 1.66
C VAL A 203 4.37 15.56 3.15
N ALA A 204 5.62 15.53 3.62
CA ALA A 204 5.94 15.31 5.04
C ALA A 204 5.39 16.42 5.95
N LYS A 205 5.57 17.68 5.55
CA LYS A 205 5.06 18.83 6.32
C LYS A 205 3.54 18.85 6.35
N VAL A 206 2.91 18.63 5.21
CA VAL A 206 1.43 18.59 5.10
C VAL A 206 0.84 17.47 5.95
N ALA A 207 1.41 16.26 5.90
CA ALA A 207 0.94 15.14 6.71
C ALA A 207 1.12 15.40 8.22
N LEU A 208 2.24 16.00 8.62
CA LEU A 208 2.48 16.37 10.02
C LEU A 208 1.47 17.39 10.51
N VAL A 209 1.23 18.45 9.73
CA VAL A 209 0.24 19.50 10.07
C VAL A 209 -1.16 18.91 10.15
N ALA A 210 -1.55 18.06 9.21
CA ALA A 210 -2.84 17.38 9.23
C ALA A 210 -2.99 16.52 10.49
N GLY A 211 -1.97 15.75 10.86
CA GLY A 211 -1.92 14.98 12.11
C GLY A 211 -2.06 15.86 13.33
N ALA A 212 -1.30 16.96 13.41
CA ALA A 212 -1.34 17.92 14.52
C ALA A 212 -2.74 18.56 14.68
N VAL A 213 -3.37 19.00 13.59
CA VAL A 213 -4.73 19.55 13.60
C VAL A 213 -5.75 18.54 14.14
N LEU A 214 -5.57 17.25 13.84
CA LEU A 214 -6.44 16.20 14.37
C LEU A 214 -6.22 15.94 15.85
N LEU A 215 -4.99 16.02 16.35
CA LEU A 215 -4.63 15.84 17.77
C LEU A 215 -5.10 16.99 18.65
N VAL A 216 -4.93 18.23 18.23
CA VAL A 216 -5.20 19.43 19.04
C VAL A 216 -6.65 19.51 19.54
N THR A 217 -7.61 19.02 18.78
CA THR A 217 -9.03 19.13 19.17
C THR A 217 -9.51 18.17 20.25
N ARG A 218 -8.67 17.27 20.73
CA ARG A 218 -8.91 16.36 21.89
C ARG A 218 -10.28 15.66 21.93
N ARG A 219 -10.94 15.47 20.78
CA ARG A 219 -12.21 14.73 20.70
C ARG A 219 -12.04 13.23 20.95
N VAL A 220 -10.80 12.74 20.73
CA VAL A 220 -10.33 11.42 21.12
C VAL A 220 -9.14 11.62 22.03
N LYS A 221 -9.02 10.82 23.07
CA LYS A 221 -7.85 10.83 23.95
C LYS A 221 -6.59 10.50 23.11
N PRO A 222 -5.52 11.30 23.18
CA PRO A 222 -4.30 11.08 22.40
C PRO A 222 -3.73 9.66 22.54
N GLU A 223 -3.86 9.06 23.73
CA GLU A 223 -3.37 7.71 24.03
C GLU A 223 -4.02 6.66 23.10
N ARG A 224 -5.29 6.83 22.74
CA ARG A 224 -5.98 5.93 21.80
C ARG A 224 -5.44 6.09 20.38
N ILE A 225 -5.04 7.29 19.99
CA ILE A 225 -4.45 7.54 18.68
C ILE A 225 -3.02 6.97 18.65
N TYR A 226 -2.25 7.17 19.71
CA TYR A 226 -0.89 6.63 19.82
C TYR A 226 -0.86 5.09 19.84
N ALA A 227 -1.88 4.45 20.40
CA ALA A 227 -2.04 2.99 20.37
C ALA A 227 -2.30 2.44 18.95
N GLU A 228 -2.75 3.28 18.02
CA GLU A 228 -2.98 2.89 16.61
C GLU A 228 -1.73 3.13 15.74
N ILE A 229 -0.68 3.76 16.25
CA ILE A 229 0.57 4.01 15.53
C ILE A 229 1.41 2.73 15.54
N ASP A 230 1.87 2.33 14.38
CA ASP A 230 2.83 1.23 14.25
C ASP A 230 4.25 1.72 14.52
N TRP A 231 4.59 1.76 15.81
CA TRP A 231 5.93 2.14 16.28
C TRP A 231 7.00 1.18 15.78
N SER A 232 6.67 -0.13 15.64
CA SER A 232 7.60 -1.14 15.15
C SER A 232 8.02 -0.84 13.72
N LEU A 233 7.09 -0.38 12.89
CA LEU A 233 7.38 0.01 11.51
C LEU A 233 8.33 1.21 11.46
N LEU A 234 8.11 2.24 12.29
CA LEU A 234 9.01 3.41 12.34
C LEU A 234 10.42 3.03 12.77
N VAL A 235 10.56 2.19 13.81
CA VAL A 235 11.86 1.68 14.27
C VAL A 235 12.54 0.83 13.19
N LEU A 236 11.77 -0.02 12.50
CA LEU A 236 12.28 -0.81 11.38
C LEU A 236 12.88 0.08 10.28
N PHE A 237 12.19 1.16 9.90
CA PHE A 237 12.68 2.09 8.88
C PHE A 237 13.96 2.80 9.31
N ILE A 238 14.02 3.29 10.54
CA ILE A 238 15.23 3.89 11.10
C ILE A 238 16.41 2.89 11.02
N GLY A 239 16.19 1.66 11.46
CA GLY A 239 17.20 0.59 11.37
C GLY A 239 17.65 0.30 9.93
N LEU A 240 16.70 0.24 8.99
CA LEU A 240 17.00 -0.01 7.58
C LEU A 240 17.82 1.12 6.94
N PHE A 241 17.51 2.38 7.23
CA PHE A 241 18.33 3.50 6.76
C PHE A 241 19.78 3.38 7.20
N ILE A 242 20.01 3.07 8.49
CA ILE A 242 21.35 2.90 9.05
C ILE A 242 22.08 1.71 8.41
N VAL A 243 21.39 0.58 8.22
CA VAL A 243 21.97 -0.61 7.59
C VAL A 243 22.39 -0.33 6.15
N VAL A 244 21.48 0.28 5.35
CA VAL A 244 21.74 0.57 3.94
C VAL A 244 22.87 1.57 3.77
N SER A 245 22.88 2.65 4.58
CA SER A 245 24.00 3.63 4.57
C SER A 245 25.35 2.96 4.93
N GLY A 246 25.34 1.99 5.85
CA GLY A 246 26.53 1.20 6.14
C GLY A 246 26.97 0.33 4.95
N VAL A 247 26.04 -0.29 4.24
CA VAL A 247 26.35 -1.09 3.04
C VAL A 247 26.90 -0.21 1.92
N GLU A 248 26.35 0.99 1.72
CA GLU A 248 26.83 1.96 0.72
C GLU A 248 28.29 2.35 0.91
N LYS A 249 28.81 2.30 2.17
CA LYS A 249 30.22 2.60 2.48
C LYS A 249 31.18 1.42 2.29
N THR A 250 30.67 0.23 2.04
CA THR A 250 31.49 -0.95 1.85
C THR A 250 31.80 -1.19 0.36
N SER A 251 32.83 -2.00 0.06
CA SER A 251 33.16 -2.43 -1.31
C SER A 251 32.03 -3.23 -1.98
N LEU A 252 31.05 -3.68 -1.21
CA LEU A 252 29.88 -4.41 -1.72
C LEU A 252 29.07 -3.57 -2.72
N SER A 253 29.10 -2.24 -2.59
CA SER A 253 28.44 -1.33 -3.53
C SER A 253 29.00 -1.46 -4.94
N SER A 254 30.32 -1.54 -5.12
CA SER A 254 30.96 -1.69 -6.45
C SER A 254 30.61 -3.01 -7.13
N ASP A 255 30.54 -4.10 -6.36
CA ASP A 255 30.16 -5.41 -6.88
C ASP A 255 28.71 -5.44 -7.32
N LEU A 256 27.83 -4.82 -6.53
CA LEU A 256 26.43 -4.64 -6.87
C LEU A 256 26.26 -3.81 -8.16
N PHE A 257 27.02 -2.74 -8.36
CA PHE A 257 27.01 -1.96 -9.60
C PHE A 257 27.41 -2.81 -10.82
N ALA A 258 28.47 -3.60 -10.69
CA ALA A 258 28.92 -4.48 -11.77
C ALA A 258 27.83 -5.52 -12.15
N ILE A 259 27.13 -6.07 -11.16
CA ILE A 259 26.01 -7.00 -11.36
C ILE A 259 24.84 -6.29 -12.05
N ALA A 260 24.49 -5.09 -11.58
CA ALA A 260 23.37 -4.31 -12.13
C ALA A 260 23.59 -3.98 -13.61
N TYR A 261 24.82 -3.60 -13.99
CA TYR A 261 25.18 -3.31 -15.37
C TYR A 261 25.15 -4.57 -16.24
N ARG A 262 25.70 -5.68 -15.76
CA ARG A 262 25.67 -6.98 -16.48
C ARG A 262 24.24 -7.49 -16.73
N LEU A 263 23.33 -7.22 -15.80
CA LEU A 263 21.93 -7.62 -15.89
C LEU A 263 21.07 -6.66 -16.72
N HIS A 264 21.63 -5.58 -17.26
CA HIS A 264 20.88 -4.57 -18.01
C HIS A 264 19.67 -4.01 -17.25
N LEU A 265 19.86 -3.65 -15.95
CA LEU A 265 18.80 -3.10 -15.10
C LEU A 265 18.29 -1.72 -15.58
N GLU A 266 18.95 -1.10 -16.55
CA GLU A 266 18.45 0.09 -17.24
C GLU A 266 17.18 -0.17 -18.06
N ARG A 267 16.90 -1.44 -18.42
CA ARG A 267 15.71 -1.83 -19.18
C ARG A 267 14.52 -2.00 -18.22
N PRO A 268 13.39 -1.29 -18.41
CA PRO A 268 12.26 -1.33 -17.50
C PRO A 268 11.72 -2.74 -17.22
N GLY A 269 11.67 -3.61 -18.24
CA GLY A 269 11.21 -4.99 -18.07
C GLY A 269 12.15 -5.83 -17.19
N VAL A 270 13.47 -5.69 -17.37
CA VAL A 270 14.48 -6.41 -16.57
C VAL A 270 14.47 -5.90 -15.13
N MET A 271 14.46 -4.57 -14.95
CA MET A 271 14.34 -3.95 -13.63
C MET A 271 13.07 -4.42 -12.91
N SER A 272 11.93 -4.45 -13.59
CA SER A 272 10.67 -4.90 -13.02
C SER A 272 10.71 -6.36 -12.60
N ALA A 273 11.26 -7.24 -13.40
CA ALA A 273 11.40 -8.66 -13.07
C ALA A 273 12.32 -8.86 -11.86
N PHE A 274 13.48 -8.19 -11.85
CA PHE A 274 14.43 -8.27 -10.74
C PHE A 274 13.84 -7.67 -9.45
N ALA A 275 13.20 -6.50 -9.53
CA ALA A 275 12.52 -5.88 -8.40
C ALA A 275 11.39 -6.78 -7.86
N ALA A 276 10.64 -7.45 -8.72
CA ALA A 276 9.58 -8.36 -8.31
C ALA A 276 10.13 -9.56 -7.53
N VAL A 277 11.21 -10.17 -8.00
CA VAL A 277 11.86 -11.28 -7.29
C VAL A 277 12.43 -10.80 -5.96
N LEU A 278 13.21 -9.72 -5.98
CA LEU A 278 13.86 -9.19 -4.78
C LEU A 278 12.82 -8.79 -3.71
N SER A 279 11.75 -8.10 -4.10
CA SER A 279 10.66 -7.71 -3.17
C SER A 279 10.00 -8.90 -2.49
N ASN A 280 9.88 -10.03 -3.17
CA ASN A 280 9.32 -11.24 -2.55
C ASN A 280 10.30 -11.99 -1.64
N VAL A 281 11.61 -11.78 -1.81
CA VAL A 281 12.66 -12.40 -0.97
C VAL A 281 12.95 -11.57 0.27
N VAL A 282 13.14 -10.25 0.11
CA VAL A 282 13.59 -9.37 1.20
C VAL A 282 12.51 -8.39 1.68
N SER A 283 11.30 -8.41 1.11
CA SER A 283 10.23 -7.43 1.27
C SER A 283 10.44 -6.14 0.44
N ASN A 284 9.33 -5.39 0.20
CA ASN A 284 9.29 -4.27 -0.73
C ASN A 284 10.23 -3.12 -0.34
N VAL A 285 10.27 -2.76 0.94
CA VAL A 285 11.05 -1.62 1.45
C VAL A 285 12.56 -1.89 1.35
N PRO A 286 13.09 -3.00 1.87
CA PRO A 286 14.51 -3.34 1.69
C PRO A 286 14.89 -3.45 0.21
N ALA A 287 14.01 -4.01 -0.64
CA ALA A 287 14.27 -4.09 -2.08
C ALA A 287 14.51 -2.70 -2.70
N VAL A 288 13.64 -1.72 -2.41
CA VAL A 288 13.81 -0.34 -2.89
C VAL A 288 15.12 0.28 -2.42
N LEU A 289 15.49 0.05 -1.17
CA LEU A 289 16.74 0.58 -0.61
C LEU A 289 17.99 -0.03 -1.28
N VAL A 290 17.94 -1.32 -1.65
CA VAL A 290 19.04 -1.97 -2.41
C VAL A 290 19.21 -1.34 -3.79
N PHE A 291 18.12 -0.90 -4.44
CA PHE A 291 18.22 -0.24 -5.75
C PHE A 291 18.69 1.22 -5.69
N ARG A 292 18.56 1.89 -4.54
CA ARG A 292 18.85 3.32 -4.39
C ARG A 292 20.20 3.74 -4.97
N PRO A 293 21.34 3.08 -4.66
CA PRO A 293 22.64 3.47 -5.17
C PRO A 293 22.74 3.41 -6.70
N PHE A 294 22.01 2.48 -7.34
CA PHE A 294 22.09 2.26 -8.80
C PHE A 294 21.30 3.30 -9.57
N ILE A 295 20.13 3.68 -9.09
CA ILE A 295 19.20 4.51 -9.86
C ILE A 295 19.80 5.87 -10.20
N SER A 296 20.60 6.46 -9.29
CA SER A 296 21.24 7.74 -9.52
C SER A 296 22.23 7.76 -10.70
N HIS A 297 22.72 6.58 -11.10
CA HIS A 297 23.68 6.42 -12.19
C HIS A 297 23.03 6.01 -13.52
N LEU A 298 21.71 5.77 -13.53
CA LEU A 298 20.99 5.41 -14.74
C LEU A 298 20.73 6.63 -15.63
N PRO A 299 20.60 6.44 -16.96
CA PRO A 299 20.37 7.53 -17.90
C PRO A 299 19.11 8.35 -17.63
N ASN A 300 18.06 7.71 -17.09
CA ASN A 300 16.82 8.36 -16.71
C ASN A 300 16.40 7.93 -15.27
N PRO A 301 16.95 8.57 -14.23
CA PRO A 301 16.68 8.19 -12.85
C PRO A 301 15.19 8.30 -12.47
N GLN A 302 14.48 9.32 -12.95
CA GLN A 302 13.05 9.50 -12.64
C GLN A 302 12.21 8.35 -13.15
N HIS A 303 12.45 7.91 -14.37
CA HIS A 303 11.76 6.78 -14.97
C HIS A 303 12.09 5.46 -14.24
N ALA A 304 13.35 5.28 -13.84
CA ALA A 304 13.78 4.12 -13.07
C ALA A 304 13.09 4.08 -11.68
N TRP A 305 12.96 5.22 -11.00
CA TRP A 305 12.21 5.30 -9.74
C TRP A 305 10.74 4.94 -9.90
N LEU A 306 10.07 5.42 -10.95
CA LEU A 306 8.68 5.07 -11.23
C LEU A 306 8.52 3.58 -11.56
N THR A 307 9.45 3.03 -12.34
CA THR A 307 9.48 1.59 -12.66
C THR A 307 9.67 0.75 -11.40
N LEU A 308 10.57 1.16 -10.50
CA LEU A 308 10.80 0.47 -9.23
C LEU A 308 9.59 0.58 -8.30
N ALA A 309 8.98 1.75 -8.19
CA ALA A 309 7.77 1.97 -7.38
C ALA A 309 6.63 1.04 -7.82
N MET A 310 6.38 1.01 -9.12
CA MET A 310 5.37 0.18 -9.75
C MET A 310 5.66 -1.31 -9.54
N SER A 311 6.84 -1.76 -9.90
CA SER A 311 7.17 -3.19 -9.91
C SER A 311 7.30 -3.78 -8.50
N SER A 312 7.96 -3.09 -7.55
CA SER A 312 8.07 -3.55 -6.17
C SER A 312 6.72 -3.64 -5.47
N THR A 313 5.82 -2.70 -5.74
CA THR A 313 4.48 -2.69 -5.14
C THR A 313 3.58 -3.77 -5.74
N LEU A 314 3.53 -3.89 -7.09
CA LEU A 314 2.72 -4.92 -7.76
C LEU A 314 3.21 -6.33 -7.46
N ALA A 315 4.52 -6.50 -7.30
CA ALA A 315 5.14 -7.76 -6.87
C ALA A 315 4.64 -8.25 -5.51
N GLY A 316 4.17 -7.35 -4.66
CA GLY A 316 3.53 -7.69 -3.39
C GLY A 316 2.33 -8.63 -3.53
N ASN A 317 1.71 -8.69 -4.71
CA ASN A 317 0.59 -9.61 -4.98
C ASN A 317 1.03 -11.04 -5.32
N LEU A 318 2.31 -11.28 -5.65
CA LEU A 318 2.81 -12.56 -6.17
C LEU A 318 2.57 -13.71 -5.18
N THR A 319 2.93 -13.47 -3.93
CA THR A 319 2.78 -14.46 -2.85
C THR A 319 2.15 -13.83 -1.60
N VAL A 320 1.68 -14.68 -0.69
CA VAL A 320 1.19 -14.23 0.63
C VAL A 320 2.26 -13.42 1.36
N LEU A 321 3.52 -13.84 1.27
CA LEU A 321 4.65 -13.20 1.95
C LEU A 321 5.15 -11.94 1.22
N GLY A 322 4.73 -11.72 -0.01
CA GLY A 322 5.16 -10.60 -0.83
C GLY A 322 4.74 -9.22 -0.31
N SER A 323 3.74 -9.15 0.58
CA SER A 323 3.30 -7.89 1.19
C SER A 323 2.76 -8.12 2.60
N VAL A 324 3.07 -7.20 3.50
CA VAL A 324 2.50 -7.16 4.86
C VAL A 324 0.97 -7.03 4.81
N ALA A 325 0.43 -6.29 3.85
CA ALA A 325 -1.00 -6.16 3.61
C ALA A 325 -1.69 -7.53 3.45
N ASN A 326 -1.08 -8.45 2.69
CA ASN A 326 -1.61 -9.80 2.49
C ASN A 326 -1.65 -10.59 3.79
N LEU A 327 -0.56 -10.55 4.55
CA LEU A 327 -0.45 -11.21 5.86
C LEU A 327 -1.51 -10.70 6.82
N ILE A 328 -1.76 -9.38 6.84
CA ILE A 328 -2.80 -8.77 7.67
C ILE A 328 -4.18 -9.33 7.30
N VAL A 329 -4.52 -9.40 6.01
CA VAL A 329 -5.80 -9.94 5.55
C VAL A 329 -5.96 -11.39 6.00
N LEU A 330 -4.96 -12.24 5.75
CA LEU A 330 -5.04 -13.65 6.09
C LEU A 330 -5.08 -13.87 7.61
N GLN A 331 -4.28 -13.14 8.38
CA GLN A 331 -4.24 -13.24 9.82
C GLN A 331 -5.55 -12.79 10.47
N ARG A 332 -6.16 -11.71 9.99
CA ARG A 332 -7.45 -11.23 10.48
C ARG A 332 -8.60 -12.18 10.13
N ALA A 333 -8.53 -12.82 8.98
CA ALA A 333 -9.57 -13.75 8.52
C ALA A 333 -9.47 -15.15 9.15
N ARG A 334 -8.32 -15.56 9.71
CA ARG A 334 -7.98 -16.94 10.09
C ARG A 334 -8.99 -17.65 11.01
N HIS A 335 -9.75 -16.89 11.81
CA HIS A 335 -10.75 -17.44 12.74
C HIS A 335 -12.07 -17.79 12.06
N GLN A 336 -12.33 -17.25 10.86
CA GLN A 336 -13.56 -17.50 10.11
C GLN A 336 -13.30 -18.31 8.83
N VAL A 337 -12.17 -18.04 8.16
CA VAL A 337 -11.79 -18.70 6.91
C VAL A 337 -10.27 -18.84 6.82
N ARG A 338 -9.82 -19.98 6.26
CA ARG A 338 -8.40 -20.22 5.98
C ARG A 338 -8.18 -20.14 4.48
N ILE A 339 -7.32 -19.22 4.07
CA ILE A 339 -6.87 -19.08 2.68
C ILE A 339 -5.50 -19.74 2.60
N GLY A 340 -5.41 -20.82 1.81
CA GLY A 340 -4.16 -21.54 1.61
C GLY A 340 -3.18 -20.78 0.72
N PHE A 341 -1.89 -21.14 0.80
CA PHE A 341 -0.85 -20.54 -0.05
C PHE A 341 -1.17 -20.65 -1.54
N TRP A 342 -1.55 -21.84 -2.00
CA TRP A 342 -1.86 -22.07 -3.41
C TRP A 342 -3.15 -21.40 -3.86
N GLU A 343 -4.13 -21.27 -2.98
CA GLU A 343 -5.36 -20.54 -3.26
C GLU A 343 -5.10 -19.05 -3.51
N TYR A 344 -4.22 -18.46 -2.68
CA TYR A 344 -3.74 -17.10 -2.88
C TYR A 344 -2.90 -16.98 -4.16
N ALA A 345 -1.87 -17.83 -4.31
CA ALA A 345 -0.91 -17.77 -5.40
C ALA A 345 -1.55 -17.92 -6.78
N ARG A 346 -2.58 -18.75 -6.90
CA ARG A 346 -3.33 -18.94 -8.16
C ARG A 346 -3.89 -17.63 -8.72
N VAL A 347 -4.35 -16.72 -7.87
CA VAL A 347 -4.83 -15.39 -8.28
C VAL A 347 -3.66 -14.40 -8.32
N GLY A 348 -2.82 -14.42 -7.30
CA GLY A 348 -1.74 -13.47 -7.11
C GLY A 348 -0.70 -13.48 -8.22
N ILE A 349 -0.30 -14.66 -8.71
CA ILE A 349 0.64 -14.79 -9.82
C ILE A 349 0.09 -14.11 -11.08
N LEU A 350 -1.18 -14.41 -11.44
CA LEU A 350 -1.81 -13.83 -12.62
C LEU A 350 -1.98 -12.31 -12.51
N VAL A 351 -2.42 -11.82 -11.34
CA VAL A 351 -2.54 -10.38 -11.07
C VAL A 351 -1.17 -9.72 -11.23
N THR A 352 -0.12 -10.27 -10.59
CA THR A 352 1.22 -9.70 -10.63
C THR A 352 1.78 -9.63 -12.05
N VAL A 353 1.74 -10.74 -12.78
CA VAL A 353 2.30 -10.81 -14.13
C VAL A 353 1.58 -9.83 -15.07
N LEU A 354 0.24 -9.83 -15.06
CA LEU A 354 -0.53 -8.95 -15.93
C LEU A 354 -0.35 -7.47 -15.56
N THR A 355 -0.38 -7.13 -14.27
CA THR A 355 -0.25 -5.73 -13.86
C THR A 355 1.15 -5.18 -14.07
N ILE A 356 2.21 -5.97 -13.84
CA ILE A 356 3.59 -5.57 -14.16
C ILE A 356 3.76 -5.43 -15.67
N ALA A 357 3.24 -6.35 -16.48
CA ALA A 357 3.30 -6.25 -17.93
C ALA A 357 2.63 -4.97 -18.47
N ILE A 358 1.43 -4.65 -17.96
CA ILE A 358 0.73 -3.39 -18.27
C ILE A 358 1.59 -2.18 -17.87
N GLY A 359 2.17 -2.21 -16.66
CA GLY A 359 2.99 -1.11 -16.16
C GLY A 359 4.27 -0.90 -16.95
N VAL A 360 4.97 -1.98 -17.32
CA VAL A 360 6.16 -1.93 -18.19
C VAL A 360 5.82 -1.38 -19.58
N PHE A 361 4.67 -1.78 -20.12
CA PHE A 361 4.21 -1.26 -21.42
C PHE A 361 3.85 0.23 -21.33
N TRP A 362 3.20 0.65 -20.26
CA TRP A 362 2.78 2.03 -20.04
C TRP A 362 3.96 3.00 -19.81
N LEU A 363 4.99 2.52 -19.11
CA LEU A 363 6.18 3.31 -18.79
C LEU A 363 7.28 3.22 -19.88
N ARG A 364 7.05 2.61 -21.03
CA ARG A 364 7.98 2.68 -22.17
C ARG A 364 7.95 4.04 -22.85
#